data_bbe7250a7626d3d83191a38d351d47b0
#
_entry.id   bbe7250a7626d3d83191a38d351d47b0
#
_cell.length_a   1.000
_cell.length_b   1.000
_cell.length_c   1.000
_cell.angle_alpha   90.00
_cell.angle_beta   90.00
_cell.angle_gamma   90.00
#
_symmetry.space_group_name_H-M   'P 1'
#
loop_
_entity.id
_entity.type
_entity.pdbx_description
1 polymer ?
#
loop_
_entity_poly.entity_id
_entity_poly.type
_entity_poly.pdbx_seq_one_letter_code
_entity_poly.pdbx_strand_id
1 'polypeptide(L)'
;RVDTADIFQLHSATDTMNVVCEWRAPGQISYFDKINGVEVYSFLHAEKPLVVSTDSLGNAGSKEIEEIGMKAVMIFPILKQESGNMVLSLNHRTQGHVWSMAEIKFTADAVKILQSILTRRIQKNSLAGSYAALEEILDNVGCAIYVTDQTTGRMLFANQILKNTFAKELLDHNFDALLQSSVRKEKTKSVSVVYHAEKETWYDLLCKEIAWVDGKKANLYSLYDITDKKL
;
A
#
# COMPACT_ATOMS: atom_id res chain seq x y z
N ARG A 1 -27.52 -7.81 20.80
CA ARG A 1 -27.58 -8.06 19.35
C ARG A 1 -27.93 -6.74 18.68
N VAL A 2 -27.07 -6.17 17.84
CA VAL A 2 -27.32 -4.92 17.12
C VAL A 2 -28.26 -5.13 15.93
N ASP A 3 -28.91 -4.08 15.46
CA ASP A 3 -29.75 -4.13 14.25
C ASP A 3 -28.87 -4.01 13.00
N THR A 4 -27.90 -3.09 13.00
CA THR A 4 -26.91 -2.96 11.90
C THR A 4 -25.50 -2.70 12.47
N ALA A 5 -24.50 -3.08 11.68
CA ALA A 5 -23.10 -2.75 11.89
C ALA A 5 -22.52 -2.27 10.56
N ASP A 6 -22.07 -1.04 10.53
CA ASP A 6 -21.71 -0.34 9.30
C ASP A 6 -20.27 0.18 9.39
N ILE A 7 -19.51 0.04 8.31
CA ILE A 7 -18.21 0.71 8.14
C ILE A 7 -18.38 1.82 7.12
N PHE A 8 -18.13 3.05 7.54
CA PHE A 8 -18.15 4.23 6.69
C PHE A 8 -16.74 4.68 6.33
N GLN A 9 -16.56 5.09 5.08
CA GLN A 9 -15.43 5.90 4.61
C GLN A 9 -15.88 7.35 4.54
N LEU A 10 -15.22 8.21 5.29
CA LEU A 10 -15.45 9.65 5.30
C LEU A 10 -14.42 10.32 4.39
N HIS A 11 -14.87 11.17 3.47
CA HIS A 11 -14.01 11.87 2.52
C HIS A 11 -13.79 13.31 2.96
N SER A 12 -12.59 13.65 3.43
CA SER A 12 -12.26 14.98 3.95
C SER A 12 -12.34 16.10 2.90
N ALA A 13 -12.11 15.79 1.62
CA ALA A 13 -12.11 16.79 0.55
C ALA A 13 -13.52 17.24 0.13
N THR A 14 -14.51 16.35 0.24
CA THR A 14 -15.90 16.59 -0.21
C THR A 14 -16.89 16.63 0.93
N ASP A 15 -16.44 16.35 2.13
CA ASP A 15 -17.29 16.19 3.34
C ASP A 15 -18.46 15.23 3.11
N THR A 16 -18.19 14.15 2.39
CA THR A 16 -19.15 13.10 2.07
C THR A 16 -18.76 11.77 2.66
N MET A 17 -19.72 10.87 2.81
CA MET A 17 -19.49 9.53 3.32
C MET A 17 -19.99 8.45 2.36
N ASN A 18 -19.32 7.33 2.36
CA ASN A 18 -19.73 6.11 1.66
C ASN A 18 -19.76 4.94 2.64
N VAL A 19 -20.71 4.03 2.45
CA VAL A 19 -20.74 2.76 3.17
C VAL A 19 -19.80 1.78 2.49
N VAL A 20 -18.79 1.32 3.21
CA VAL A 20 -17.84 0.31 2.73
C VAL A 20 -18.35 -1.09 2.94
N CYS A 21 -19.00 -1.32 4.08
CA CYS A 21 -19.54 -2.61 4.48
C CYS A 21 -20.73 -2.42 5.40
N GLU A 22 -21.80 -3.18 5.21
CA GLU A 22 -22.97 -3.22 6.04
C GLU A 22 -23.29 -4.67 6.44
N TRP A 23 -23.42 -4.92 7.73
CA TRP A 23 -24.06 -6.13 8.24
C TRP A 23 -25.43 -5.77 8.84
N ARG A 24 -26.42 -6.63 8.60
CA ARG A 24 -27.80 -6.44 9.07
C ARG A 24 -28.33 -7.65 9.78
N ALA A 25 -29.06 -7.44 10.83
CA ALA A 25 -29.89 -8.48 11.44
C ALA A 25 -31.04 -8.86 10.47
N PRO A 26 -31.53 -10.08 10.50
CA PRO A 26 -32.69 -10.49 9.70
C PRO A 26 -33.87 -9.56 9.89
N GLY A 27 -34.48 -9.11 8.76
CA GLY A 27 -35.62 -8.19 8.76
C GLY A 27 -35.26 -6.70 8.76
N GLN A 28 -33.97 -6.33 8.84
CA GLN A 28 -33.51 -4.95 8.74
C GLN A 28 -33.37 -4.49 7.29
N ILE A 29 -33.69 -3.24 7.02
CA ILE A 29 -33.59 -2.59 5.70
C ILE A 29 -32.16 -2.07 5.50
N SER A 30 -31.62 -2.21 4.28
CA SER A 30 -30.35 -1.59 3.92
C SER A 30 -30.48 -0.07 3.82
N TYR A 31 -29.46 0.63 4.30
CA TYR A 31 -29.31 2.06 4.10
C TYR A 31 -28.22 2.40 3.09
N PHE A 32 -27.55 1.38 2.55
CA PHE A 32 -26.41 1.51 1.64
C PHE A 32 -26.67 2.50 0.50
N ASP A 33 -27.78 2.34 -0.22
CA ASP A 33 -28.11 3.17 -1.37
C ASP A 33 -28.59 4.59 -0.99
N LYS A 34 -28.98 4.80 0.28
CA LYS A 34 -29.54 6.07 0.75
C LYS A 34 -28.49 7.03 1.31
N ILE A 35 -27.34 6.52 1.73
CA ILE A 35 -26.33 7.29 2.43
C ILE A 35 -24.97 7.37 1.71
N ASN A 36 -24.82 6.71 0.57
CA ASN A 36 -23.61 6.87 -0.25
C ASN A 36 -23.56 8.25 -0.91
N GLY A 37 -22.46 8.97 -0.71
CA GLY A 37 -22.26 10.32 -1.26
C GLY A 37 -23.06 11.42 -0.54
N VAL A 38 -23.67 11.12 0.60
CA VAL A 38 -24.36 12.09 1.45
C VAL A 38 -23.34 12.84 2.31
N GLU A 39 -23.66 14.08 2.70
CA GLU A 39 -22.90 14.87 3.65
C GLU A 39 -22.66 14.10 4.97
N VAL A 40 -21.47 14.23 5.52
CA VAL A 40 -21.07 13.50 6.74
C VAL A 40 -21.86 14.07 7.93
N TYR A 41 -22.51 13.20 8.68
CA TYR A 41 -23.11 13.58 9.96
C TYR A 41 -22.04 14.02 10.96
N SER A 42 -22.30 15.08 11.70
CA SER A 42 -21.32 15.68 12.62
C SER A 42 -20.78 14.69 13.66
N PHE A 43 -21.59 13.73 14.10
CA PHE A 43 -21.19 12.71 15.04
C PHE A 43 -20.20 11.66 14.49
N LEU A 44 -20.09 11.52 13.15
CA LEU A 44 -19.12 10.62 12.53
C LEU A 44 -17.70 11.21 12.48
N HIS A 45 -17.55 12.52 12.65
CA HIS A 45 -16.25 13.18 12.74
C HIS A 45 -15.54 12.96 14.09
N ALA A 46 -16.16 12.22 15.02
CA ALA A 46 -15.61 11.98 16.34
C ALA A 46 -14.22 11.34 16.26
N GLU A 47 -13.21 12.01 16.81
CA GLU A 47 -11.85 11.48 16.92
C GLU A 47 -11.72 10.39 18.00
N LYS A 48 -12.70 10.29 18.86
CA LYS A 48 -12.78 9.33 19.97
C LYS A 48 -14.06 8.50 19.84
N PRO A 49 -14.10 7.31 20.45
CA PRO A 49 -15.33 6.54 20.49
C PRO A 49 -16.51 7.36 21.03
N LEU A 50 -17.62 7.34 20.31
CA LEU A 50 -18.88 7.93 20.73
C LEU A 50 -19.85 6.80 21.08
N VAL A 51 -20.45 6.89 22.25
CA VAL A 51 -21.46 5.92 22.73
C VAL A 51 -22.70 6.68 23.15
N VAL A 52 -23.80 6.45 22.46
CA VAL A 52 -25.10 7.04 22.79
C VAL A 52 -26.07 5.91 23.08
N SER A 53 -26.58 5.87 24.27
CA SER A 53 -27.63 4.94 24.70
C SER A 53 -29.00 5.61 24.62
N THR A 54 -30.06 4.82 24.63
CA THR A 54 -31.45 5.34 24.55
C THR A 54 -31.78 6.30 25.69
N ASP A 55 -31.24 6.08 26.88
CA ASP A 55 -31.43 6.93 28.03
C ASP A 55 -30.70 8.30 27.94
N SER A 56 -29.76 8.42 27.05
CA SER A 56 -29.00 9.65 26.76
C SER A 56 -29.49 10.41 25.53
N LEU A 57 -30.50 9.91 24.82
CA LEU A 57 -31.17 10.63 23.73
C LEU A 57 -31.94 11.86 24.27
N GLY A 58 -32.06 12.89 23.43
CA GLY A 58 -32.66 14.17 23.83
C GLY A 58 -31.65 15.21 24.32
N ASN A 59 -30.39 14.85 24.55
CA ASN A 59 -29.33 15.80 24.84
C ASN A 59 -28.88 16.53 23.54
N ALA A 60 -28.31 17.73 23.68
CA ALA A 60 -27.96 18.61 22.56
C ALA A 60 -27.07 17.95 21.49
N GLY A 61 -26.26 16.93 21.85
CA GLY A 61 -25.37 16.21 20.95
C GLY A 61 -25.97 14.97 20.26
N SER A 62 -27.25 14.63 20.51
CA SER A 62 -27.89 13.42 19.97
C SER A 62 -28.98 13.68 18.93
N LYS A 63 -29.27 14.96 18.58
CA LYS A 63 -30.37 15.33 17.68
C LYS A 63 -30.24 14.67 16.29
N GLU A 64 -29.08 14.75 15.67
CA GLU A 64 -28.86 14.12 14.37
C GLU A 64 -29.10 12.59 14.40
N ILE A 65 -28.70 11.95 15.52
CA ILE A 65 -28.89 10.51 15.74
C ILE A 65 -30.38 10.16 15.80
N GLU A 66 -31.18 11.00 16.46
CA GLU A 66 -32.63 10.83 16.56
C GLU A 66 -33.33 11.09 15.21
N GLU A 67 -32.91 12.15 14.49
CA GLU A 67 -33.46 12.53 13.17
C GLU A 67 -33.32 11.42 12.13
N ILE A 68 -32.21 10.67 12.18
CA ILE A 68 -31.99 9.50 11.30
C ILE A 68 -32.61 8.20 11.84
N GLY A 69 -33.39 8.29 12.94
CA GLY A 69 -34.15 7.19 13.51
C GLY A 69 -33.30 6.15 14.25
N MET A 70 -32.14 6.52 14.73
CA MET A 70 -31.34 5.66 15.61
C MET A 70 -31.77 5.83 17.05
N LYS A 71 -31.89 4.72 17.78
CA LYS A 71 -32.28 4.68 19.18
C LYS A 71 -31.10 4.45 20.13
N ALA A 72 -30.05 3.85 19.64
CA ALA A 72 -28.75 3.76 20.31
C ALA A 72 -27.66 3.51 19.29
N VAL A 73 -26.48 4.08 19.51
CA VAL A 73 -25.34 3.96 18.58
C VAL A 73 -24.02 3.91 19.33
N MET A 74 -23.11 3.07 18.84
CA MET A 74 -21.69 3.15 19.18
C MET A 74 -20.90 3.42 17.92
N ILE A 75 -20.00 4.40 17.94
CA ILE A 75 -19.12 4.77 16.83
C ILE A 75 -17.68 4.71 17.28
N PHE A 76 -16.88 4.00 16.52
CA PHE A 76 -15.45 3.85 16.76
C PHE A 76 -14.64 4.25 15.53
N PRO A 77 -13.68 5.17 15.63
CA PRO A 77 -12.73 5.43 14.55
C PRO A 77 -11.86 4.18 14.35
N ILE A 78 -11.80 3.69 13.10
CA ILE A 78 -10.99 2.52 12.72
C ILE A 78 -9.65 2.96 12.15
N LEU A 79 -9.67 3.95 11.24
CA LEU A 79 -8.50 4.39 10.51
C LEU A 79 -8.56 5.89 10.25
N LYS A 80 -7.43 6.57 10.45
CA LYS A 80 -7.26 7.99 10.10
C LYS A 80 -6.27 8.08 8.94
N GLN A 81 -6.70 8.70 7.84
CA GLN A 81 -5.89 8.92 6.64
C GLN A 81 -6.04 10.36 6.17
N GLU A 82 -5.08 10.85 5.39
CA GLU A 82 -5.16 12.19 4.78
C GLU A 82 -6.37 12.34 3.84
N SER A 83 -6.70 11.27 3.12
CA SER A 83 -7.86 11.22 2.21
C SER A 83 -9.22 11.10 2.90
N GLY A 84 -9.24 10.81 4.21
CA GLY A 84 -10.44 10.62 5.00
C GLY A 84 -10.31 9.53 6.06
N ASN A 85 -11.31 9.43 6.90
CA ASN A 85 -11.33 8.52 8.03
C ASN A 85 -12.27 7.34 7.78
N MET A 86 -11.97 6.20 8.39
CA MET A 86 -12.92 5.08 8.45
C MET A 86 -13.46 4.94 9.87
N VAL A 87 -14.76 4.73 9.98
CA VAL A 87 -15.46 4.56 11.27
C VAL A 87 -16.33 3.31 11.24
N LEU A 88 -16.39 2.61 12.36
CA LEU A 88 -17.36 1.55 12.63
C LEU A 88 -18.53 2.14 13.40
N SER A 89 -19.75 1.90 12.92
CA SER A 89 -20.98 2.24 13.63
C SER A 89 -21.76 0.96 13.94
N LEU A 90 -22.19 0.82 15.19
CA LEU A 90 -23.07 -0.24 15.64
C LEU A 90 -24.38 0.39 16.08
N ASN A 91 -25.50 -0.02 15.48
CA ASN A 91 -26.76 0.71 15.60
C ASN A 91 -27.89 -0.15 16.10
N HIS A 92 -28.73 0.44 16.99
CA HIS A 92 -30.08 0.00 17.32
C HIS A 92 -31.09 1.00 16.74
N ARG A 93 -32.05 0.52 15.94
CA ARG A 93 -33.10 1.31 15.27
C ARG A 93 -34.51 0.90 15.70
N THR A 94 -34.69 -0.38 15.93
CA THR A 94 -36.02 -0.94 16.26
C THR A 94 -36.34 -0.83 17.73
N GLN A 95 -35.36 -1.05 18.58
CA GLN A 95 -35.50 -1.05 20.03
C GLN A 95 -34.48 -0.15 20.67
N GLY A 96 -34.87 0.46 21.81
CA GLY A 96 -33.92 1.16 22.67
C GLY A 96 -32.88 0.20 23.25
N HIS A 97 -31.69 0.68 23.49
CA HIS A 97 -30.59 -0.08 24.06
C HIS A 97 -29.72 0.82 24.95
N VAL A 98 -29.31 0.28 26.10
CA VAL A 98 -28.30 0.90 26.97
C VAL A 98 -27.04 0.06 26.88
N TRP A 99 -26.00 0.65 26.36
CA TRP A 99 -24.72 -0.04 26.13
C TRP A 99 -24.02 -0.36 27.44
N SER A 100 -23.77 -1.62 27.70
CA SER A 100 -23.01 -2.09 28.83
C SER A 100 -21.51 -1.84 28.66
N MET A 101 -20.78 -1.72 29.76
CA MET A 101 -19.31 -1.61 29.71
C MET A 101 -18.65 -2.82 29.05
N ALA A 102 -19.27 -4.00 29.14
CA ALA A 102 -18.76 -5.21 28.48
C ALA A 102 -18.87 -5.11 26.93
N GLU A 103 -19.99 -4.61 26.41
CA GLU A 103 -20.19 -4.39 24.97
C GLU A 103 -19.24 -3.32 24.43
N ILE A 104 -19.10 -2.20 25.15
CA ILE A 104 -18.18 -1.12 24.78
C ILE A 104 -16.75 -1.64 24.73
N LYS A 105 -16.31 -2.37 25.76
CA LYS A 105 -14.96 -2.95 25.81
C LYS A 105 -14.74 -3.98 24.70
N PHE A 106 -15.69 -4.89 24.50
CA PHE A 106 -15.61 -5.89 23.44
C PHE A 106 -15.47 -5.23 22.06
N THR A 107 -16.29 -4.21 21.77
CA THR A 107 -16.22 -3.46 20.51
C THR A 107 -14.89 -2.72 20.37
N ALA A 108 -14.40 -2.08 21.43
CA ALA A 108 -13.11 -1.41 21.42
C ALA A 108 -11.95 -2.37 21.12
N ASP A 109 -11.97 -3.57 21.69
CA ASP A 109 -10.93 -4.58 21.44
C ASP A 109 -11.03 -5.17 20.02
N ALA A 110 -12.24 -5.40 19.51
CA ALA A 110 -12.47 -5.80 18.12
C ALA A 110 -11.96 -4.73 17.13
N VAL A 111 -12.22 -3.45 17.41
CA VAL A 111 -11.72 -2.34 16.58
C VAL A 111 -10.20 -2.28 16.55
N LYS A 112 -9.51 -2.51 17.66
CA LYS A 112 -8.02 -2.58 17.68
C LYS A 112 -7.48 -3.68 16.76
N ILE A 113 -8.15 -4.83 16.74
CA ILE A 113 -7.78 -5.94 15.84
C ILE A 113 -7.99 -5.51 14.39
N LEU A 114 -9.14 -4.91 14.06
CA LEU A 114 -9.42 -4.37 12.72
C LEU A 114 -8.39 -3.32 12.29
N GLN A 115 -8.06 -2.39 13.16
CA GLN A 115 -7.02 -1.38 12.92
C GLN A 115 -5.68 -2.03 12.57
N SER A 116 -5.26 -3.02 13.34
CA SER A 116 -4.00 -3.75 13.09
C SER A 116 -3.99 -4.44 11.72
N ILE A 117 -5.09 -5.13 11.38
CA ILE A 117 -5.21 -5.84 10.08
C ILE A 117 -5.20 -4.86 8.92
N LEU A 118 -6.00 -3.78 9.00
CA LEU A 118 -6.10 -2.78 7.94
C LEU A 118 -4.79 -2.04 7.73
N THR A 119 -4.14 -1.59 8.81
CA THR A 119 -2.84 -0.91 8.75
C THR A 119 -1.80 -1.80 8.09
N ARG A 120 -1.71 -3.07 8.48
CA ARG A 120 -0.78 -4.03 7.87
C ARG A 120 -1.06 -4.23 6.38
N ARG A 121 -2.34 -4.31 5.98
CA ARG A 121 -2.73 -4.48 4.57
C ARG A 121 -2.37 -3.25 3.73
N ILE A 122 -2.62 -2.04 4.26
CA ILE A 122 -2.27 -0.78 3.60
C ILE A 122 -0.76 -0.68 3.41
N GLN A 123 0.02 -0.95 4.45
CA GLN A 123 1.49 -0.92 4.38
C GLN A 123 2.01 -1.91 3.34
N LYS A 124 1.47 -3.13 3.30
CA LYS A 124 1.84 -4.14 2.31
C LYS A 124 1.51 -3.69 0.88
N ASN A 125 0.32 -3.12 0.66
CA ASN A 125 -0.09 -2.65 -0.66
C ASN A 125 0.73 -1.43 -1.11
N SER A 126 1.01 -0.49 -0.21
CA SER A 126 1.87 0.67 -0.47
C SER A 126 3.29 0.25 -0.85
N LEU A 127 3.84 -0.73 -0.12
CA LEU A 127 5.16 -1.28 -0.43
C LEU A 127 5.17 -1.95 -1.81
N ALA A 128 4.18 -2.78 -2.11
CA ALA A 128 4.06 -3.43 -3.43
C ALA A 128 3.92 -2.40 -4.57
N GLY A 129 3.12 -1.34 -4.38
CA GLY A 129 2.98 -0.25 -5.34
C GLY A 129 4.29 0.51 -5.55
N SER A 130 5.04 0.77 -4.48
CA SER A 130 6.36 1.42 -4.56
C SER A 130 7.38 0.56 -5.32
N TYR A 131 7.39 -0.75 -5.11
CA TYR A 131 8.24 -1.66 -5.87
C TYR A 131 7.88 -1.68 -7.35
N ALA A 132 6.61 -1.77 -7.70
CA ALA A 132 6.16 -1.75 -9.09
C ALA A 132 6.56 -0.46 -9.81
N ALA A 133 6.40 0.70 -9.14
CA ALA A 133 6.80 1.98 -9.68
C ALA A 133 8.33 2.07 -9.87
N LEU A 134 9.13 1.54 -8.95
CA LEU A 134 10.59 1.47 -9.09
C LEU A 134 11.01 0.56 -10.24
N GLU A 135 10.39 -0.61 -10.40
CA GLU A 135 10.64 -1.48 -11.55
C GLU A 135 10.32 -0.78 -12.87
N GLU A 136 9.17 -0.12 -12.96
CA GLU A 136 8.78 0.65 -14.16
C GLU A 136 9.77 1.77 -14.48
N ILE A 137 10.27 2.50 -13.47
CA ILE A 137 11.30 3.52 -13.65
C ILE A 137 12.58 2.88 -14.19
N LEU A 138 13.06 1.79 -13.57
CA LEU A 138 14.29 1.11 -13.98
C LEU A 138 14.19 0.51 -15.38
N ASP A 139 13.01 0.06 -15.79
CA ASP A 139 12.76 -0.46 -17.14
C ASP A 139 12.74 0.65 -18.21
N ASN A 140 12.50 1.90 -17.81
CA ASN A 140 12.45 3.05 -18.74
C ASN A 140 13.72 3.92 -18.75
N VAL A 141 14.74 3.61 -17.94
CA VAL A 141 16.01 4.40 -17.87
C VAL A 141 16.86 4.28 -19.15
N GLY A 142 16.58 3.33 -20.03
CA GLY A 142 17.31 3.16 -21.31
C GLY A 142 18.67 2.48 -21.15
N CYS A 143 18.97 1.85 -20.01
CA CYS A 143 20.17 1.04 -19.81
C CYS A 143 19.86 -0.30 -19.17
N ALA A 144 20.67 -1.30 -19.40
CA ALA A 144 20.58 -2.59 -18.74
C ALA A 144 21.11 -2.46 -17.30
N ILE A 145 20.28 -2.87 -16.32
CA ILE A 145 20.62 -2.76 -14.89
C ILE A 145 20.49 -4.12 -14.22
N TYR A 146 21.49 -4.48 -13.40
CA TYR A 146 21.41 -5.66 -12.54
C TYR A 146 22.12 -5.42 -11.20
N VAL A 147 21.75 -6.22 -10.21
CA VAL A 147 22.33 -6.21 -8.87
C VAL A 147 22.77 -7.60 -8.49
N THR A 148 23.96 -7.72 -7.92
CA THR A 148 24.48 -8.99 -7.38
C THR A 148 24.81 -8.88 -5.92
N ASP A 149 24.62 -9.97 -5.19
CA ASP A 149 25.14 -10.12 -3.83
C ASP A 149 26.68 -10.06 -3.86
N GLN A 150 27.27 -9.22 -3.03
CA GLN A 150 28.73 -8.99 -3.04
C GLN A 150 29.51 -10.24 -2.62
N THR A 151 28.93 -11.08 -1.76
CA THR A 151 29.60 -12.25 -1.19
C THR A 151 29.49 -13.49 -2.06
N THR A 152 28.29 -13.71 -2.61
CA THR A 152 27.97 -14.94 -3.37
C THR A 152 28.03 -14.75 -4.89
N GLY A 153 28.05 -13.50 -5.37
CA GLY A 153 27.91 -13.17 -6.79
C GLY A 153 26.51 -13.44 -7.38
N ARG A 154 25.59 -13.94 -6.57
CA ARG A 154 24.23 -14.27 -7.05
C ARG A 154 23.49 -13.02 -7.50
N MET A 155 22.85 -13.09 -8.67
CA MET A 155 21.97 -12.03 -9.16
C MET A 155 20.73 -11.88 -8.26
N LEU A 156 20.52 -10.68 -7.75
CA LEU A 156 19.40 -10.30 -6.86
C LEU A 156 18.29 -9.58 -7.63
N PHE A 157 18.66 -8.83 -8.68
CA PHE A 157 17.74 -8.06 -9.49
C PHE A 157 18.29 -7.92 -10.92
N ALA A 158 17.39 -7.84 -11.90
CA ALA A 158 17.67 -7.49 -13.29
C ALA A 158 16.45 -6.77 -13.87
N ASN A 159 16.66 -5.61 -14.49
CA ASN A 159 15.59 -4.90 -15.18
C ASN A 159 15.22 -5.58 -16.50
N GLN A 160 14.10 -5.18 -17.10
CA GLN A 160 13.59 -5.80 -18.33
C GLN A 160 14.52 -5.59 -19.51
N ILE A 161 15.23 -4.46 -19.58
CA ILE A 161 16.22 -4.18 -20.63
C ILE A 161 17.36 -5.21 -20.57
N LEU A 162 17.90 -5.50 -19.38
CA LEU A 162 18.92 -6.55 -19.24
C LEU A 162 18.39 -7.90 -19.69
N LYS A 163 17.19 -8.29 -19.22
CA LYS A 163 16.57 -9.57 -19.55
C LYS A 163 16.37 -9.74 -21.06
N ASN A 164 15.93 -8.67 -21.75
CA ASN A 164 15.70 -8.69 -23.19
C ASN A 164 17.02 -8.69 -23.97
N THR A 165 18.00 -7.90 -23.51
CA THR A 165 19.28 -7.76 -24.22
C THR A 165 20.16 -8.98 -24.06
N PHE A 166 20.17 -9.60 -22.88
CA PHE A 166 21.08 -10.70 -22.53
C PHE A 166 20.35 -11.98 -22.12
N ALA A 167 19.18 -12.27 -22.73
CA ALA A 167 18.34 -13.41 -22.38
C ALA A 167 19.07 -14.76 -22.45
N LYS A 168 19.89 -14.95 -23.48
CA LYS A 168 20.65 -16.18 -23.74
C LYS A 168 21.74 -16.37 -22.68
N GLU A 169 22.51 -15.33 -22.42
CA GLU A 169 23.64 -15.31 -21.50
C GLU A 169 23.18 -15.50 -20.03
N LEU A 170 21.99 -15.00 -19.71
CA LEU A 170 21.35 -15.19 -18.39
C LEU A 170 20.91 -16.65 -18.19
N LEU A 171 20.41 -17.31 -19.25
CA LEU A 171 20.02 -18.73 -19.19
C LEU A 171 21.23 -19.66 -19.03
N ASP A 172 22.34 -19.35 -19.67
CA ASP A 172 23.55 -20.16 -19.67
C ASP A 172 24.41 -19.93 -18.41
N HIS A 173 23.97 -19.10 -17.45
CA HIS A 173 24.74 -18.68 -16.26
C HIS A 173 26.13 -18.12 -16.54
N ASN A 174 26.40 -17.68 -17.76
CA ASN A 174 27.69 -17.21 -18.25
C ASN A 174 27.84 -15.69 -18.26
N PHE A 175 26.86 -14.96 -17.69
CA PHE A 175 26.83 -13.50 -17.74
C PHE A 175 28.06 -12.85 -17.10
N ASP A 176 28.54 -13.36 -15.96
CA ASP A 176 29.74 -12.85 -15.30
C ASP A 176 31.02 -13.16 -16.10
N ALA A 177 31.08 -14.32 -16.76
CA ALA A 177 32.20 -14.70 -17.61
C ALA A 177 32.27 -13.81 -18.85
N LEU A 178 31.14 -13.44 -19.42
CA LEU A 178 31.04 -12.54 -20.56
C LEU A 178 31.59 -11.15 -20.21
N LEU A 179 31.22 -10.60 -19.07
CA LEU A 179 31.73 -9.31 -18.59
C LEU A 179 33.23 -9.36 -18.26
N GLN A 180 33.72 -10.46 -17.71
CA GLN A 180 35.14 -10.64 -17.38
C GLN A 180 36.04 -10.85 -18.60
N SER A 181 35.56 -11.56 -19.62
CA SER A 181 36.31 -11.85 -20.83
C SER A 181 36.47 -10.66 -21.78
N SER A 182 35.53 -9.69 -21.68
CA SER A 182 35.44 -8.54 -22.58
C SER A 182 36.07 -7.26 -22.06
N VAL A 183 36.55 -7.24 -20.79
CA VAL A 183 37.09 -6.02 -20.16
C VAL A 183 38.47 -5.71 -20.68
N ARG A 184 38.60 -4.86 -21.68
CA ARG A 184 39.80 -4.03 -21.86
C ARG A 184 39.83 -3.01 -20.72
N LYS A 185 40.61 -3.31 -19.66
CA LYS A 185 40.80 -2.42 -18.51
C LYS A 185 41.52 -1.14 -18.94
N GLU A 186 40.80 -0.16 -19.40
CA GLU A 186 41.25 1.23 -19.28
C GLU A 186 40.94 1.67 -17.85
N LYS A 187 41.99 1.66 -17.02
CA LYS A 187 41.92 2.10 -15.61
C LYS A 187 41.77 3.61 -15.54
N THR A 188 40.55 4.10 -15.68
CA THR A 188 40.23 5.44 -15.23
C THR A 188 38.82 5.43 -14.64
N LYS A 189 38.74 5.41 -13.29
CA LYS A 189 37.54 5.68 -12.48
C LYS A 189 36.29 4.81 -12.77
N SER A 190 36.07 3.75 -11.99
CA SER A 190 34.75 3.08 -11.80
C SER A 190 33.90 2.76 -13.05
N VAL A 191 34.29 3.15 -14.23
CA VAL A 191 33.67 2.87 -15.52
C VAL A 191 34.59 1.98 -16.35
N SER A 192 34.07 0.87 -16.83
CA SER A 192 34.81 -0.06 -17.69
C SER A 192 34.06 -0.15 -19.03
N VAL A 193 34.77 -0.09 -20.15
CA VAL A 193 34.17 -0.30 -21.48
C VAL A 193 34.20 -1.81 -21.78
N VAL A 194 33.05 -2.35 -22.15
CA VAL A 194 32.85 -3.76 -22.48
C VAL A 194 32.37 -3.88 -23.92
N TYR A 195 32.99 -4.78 -24.68
CA TYR A 195 32.56 -5.09 -26.06
C TYR A 195 31.90 -6.46 -26.09
N HIS A 196 30.68 -6.53 -26.57
CA HIS A 196 29.95 -7.77 -26.78
C HIS A 196 30.11 -8.23 -28.23
N ALA A 197 30.93 -9.25 -28.43
CA ALA A 197 31.33 -9.67 -29.79
C ALA A 197 30.17 -10.21 -30.65
N GLU A 198 29.24 -10.99 -30.06
CA GLU A 198 28.10 -11.55 -30.81
C GLU A 198 27.09 -10.49 -31.29
N LYS A 199 27.01 -9.36 -30.57
CA LYS A 199 26.08 -8.26 -30.87
C LYS A 199 26.77 -7.07 -31.52
N GLU A 200 28.08 -7.12 -31.62
CA GLU A 200 28.91 -6.03 -32.16
C GLU A 200 28.64 -4.68 -31.44
N THR A 201 28.35 -4.74 -30.12
CA THR A 201 27.88 -3.60 -29.33
C THR A 201 28.88 -3.23 -28.25
N TRP A 202 29.13 -1.94 -28.06
CA TRP A 202 29.94 -1.40 -27.00
C TRP A 202 29.09 -0.90 -25.84
N TYR A 203 29.47 -1.28 -24.62
CA TYR A 203 28.79 -0.83 -23.40
C TYR A 203 29.72 -0.12 -22.45
N ASP A 204 29.28 1.00 -21.87
CA ASP A 204 29.84 1.55 -20.65
C ASP A 204 29.27 0.80 -19.46
N LEU A 205 30.13 0.10 -18.72
CA LEU A 205 29.81 -0.63 -17.50
C LEU A 205 30.17 0.23 -16.28
N LEU A 206 29.17 0.64 -15.52
CA LEU A 206 29.35 1.30 -14.22
C LEU A 206 29.03 0.29 -13.12
N CYS A 207 29.92 0.21 -12.11
CA CYS A 207 29.70 -0.61 -10.92
C CYS A 207 29.72 0.28 -9.67
N LYS A 208 28.72 0.11 -8.79
CA LYS A 208 28.62 0.83 -7.51
C LYS A 208 28.17 -0.11 -6.39
N GLU A 209 28.86 -0.02 -5.24
CA GLU A 209 28.41 -0.71 -4.02
C GLU A 209 27.18 0.00 -3.45
N ILE A 210 26.18 -0.79 -3.08
CA ILE A 210 24.91 -0.33 -2.47
C ILE A 210 24.56 -1.20 -1.26
N ALA A 211 23.71 -0.69 -0.37
CA ALA A 211 23.03 -1.51 0.61
C ALA A 211 21.75 -2.10 -0.03
N TRP A 212 21.60 -3.41 0.03
CA TRP A 212 20.40 -4.08 -0.46
C TRP A 212 19.27 -4.01 0.57
N VAL A 213 18.04 -4.40 0.16
CA VAL A 213 16.83 -4.33 0.99
C VAL A 213 16.91 -5.12 2.30
N ASP A 214 17.77 -6.13 2.39
CA ASP A 214 18.05 -6.91 3.59
C ASP A 214 19.22 -6.37 4.43
N GLY A 215 19.76 -5.21 4.06
CA GLY A 215 20.89 -4.55 4.72
C GLY A 215 22.26 -5.10 4.34
N LYS A 216 22.35 -6.14 3.50
CA LYS A 216 23.62 -6.67 3.02
C LYS A 216 24.21 -5.79 1.92
N LYS A 217 25.52 -5.93 1.72
CA LYS A 217 26.21 -5.26 0.63
C LYS A 217 25.94 -5.96 -0.69
N ALA A 218 25.63 -5.16 -1.70
CA ALA A 218 25.37 -5.60 -3.06
C ALA A 218 26.11 -4.69 -4.05
N ASN A 219 26.36 -5.20 -5.25
CA ASN A 219 26.92 -4.43 -6.34
C ASN A 219 25.83 -4.15 -7.37
N LEU A 220 25.57 -2.87 -7.61
CA LEU A 220 24.72 -2.38 -8.69
C LEU A 220 25.57 -2.17 -9.94
N TYR A 221 25.14 -2.75 -11.05
CA TYR A 221 25.75 -2.58 -12.35
C TYR A 221 24.77 -1.93 -13.32
N SER A 222 25.26 -1.00 -14.13
CA SER A 222 24.53 -0.44 -15.25
C SER A 222 25.36 -0.51 -16.53
N LEU A 223 24.75 -0.95 -17.62
CA LEU A 223 25.36 -1.02 -18.95
C LEU A 223 24.62 -0.06 -19.89
N TYR A 224 25.32 0.94 -20.35
CA TYR A 224 24.85 1.89 -21.37
C TYR A 224 25.42 1.51 -22.72
N ASP A 225 24.57 1.38 -23.73
CA ASP A 225 25.01 1.22 -25.11
C ASP A 225 25.68 2.52 -25.60
N ILE A 226 26.93 2.39 -26.00
CA ILE A 226 27.75 3.51 -26.51
C ILE A 226 28.25 3.24 -27.94
N THR A 227 27.62 2.30 -28.64
CA THR A 227 28.06 1.89 -29.99
C THR A 227 28.12 3.05 -30.93
N ASP A 228 27.09 3.90 -30.96
CA ASP A 228 27.04 5.12 -31.81
C ASP A 228 28.14 6.16 -31.50
N LYS A 229 28.73 6.09 -30.29
CA LYS A 229 29.82 6.99 -29.88
C LYS A 229 31.20 6.45 -30.17
N LYS A 230 31.30 5.17 -30.56
CA LYS A 230 32.55 4.47 -30.88
C LYS A 230 32.77 4.28 -32.36
N LEU A 231 31.72 4.47 -33.15
CA LEU A 231 31.77 4.55 -34.62
C LEU A 231 32.07 5.99 -35.05
#